data_e0bb5f5f61dc762da2aedceae3fe4290
#
_entry.id   e0bb5f5f61dc762da2aedceae3fe4290
#
_cell.length_a   1.000
_cell.length_b   1.000
_cell.length_c   1.000
_cell.angle_alpha   90.00
_cell.angle_beta   90.00
_cell.angle_gamma   90.00
#
_symmetry.space_group_name_H-M   'P 1'
#
loop_
_entity.id
_entity.type
_entity.pdbx_description
1 polymer ?
#
loop_
_entity_poly.entity_id
_entity_poly.type
_entity_poly.pdbx_seq_one_letter_code
_entity_poly.pdbx_strand_id
1 'polypeptide(L)'
;MKIRDFVSSDAEHIISWISDEREFRLWCADRYERYPVAAFDIIEQYSESLKGGRFFPFTAVDDNRSPIGHFILRYPTDDNSVLRLGFVILSNSARGHGFGREMIELAKEYASKVLNARKLTLGVFENNTSALKCYLSAGFVPVGQSGSVAFFGENLKCIEMEIIL
;
A
#
# COMPACT_ATOMS: atom_id res chain seq x y z
N MET A 1 1.77 15.23 -8.73
CA MET A 1 1.31 14.54 -7.47
C MET A 1 2.23 14.88 -6.32
N LYS A 2 1.71 14.91 -5.08
CA LYS A 2 2.47 15.07 -3.82
C LYS A 2 1.95 14.07 -2.80
N ILE A 3 2.73 13.77 -1.77
CA ILE A 3 2.29 12.97 -0.62
C ILE A 3 2.25 13.82 0.63
N ARG A 4 1.34 13.50 1.53
CA ARG A 4 1.22 14.05 2.88
C ARG A 4 0.83 12.96 3.87
N ASP A 5 0.97 13.24 5.15
CA ASP A 5 0.48 12.35 6.19
C ASP A 5 -1.02 12.09 6.03
N PHE A 6 -1.44 10.86 6.31
CA PHE A 6 -2.84 10.47 6.37
C PHE A 6 -3.55 11.24 7.49
N VAL A 7 -4.78 11.67 7.21
CA VAL A 7 -5.70 12.22 8.20
C VAL A 7 -7.00 11.41 8.21
N SER A 8 -7.74 11.42 9.31
CA SER A 8 -8.92 10.56 9.50
C SER A 8 -9.96 10.67 8.39
N SER A 9 -10.14 11.87 7.80
CA SER A 9 -11.06 12.07 6.68
C SER A 9 -10.65 11.33 5.39
N ASP A 10 -9.39 10.89 5.28
CA ASP A 10 -8.93 10.15 4.09
C ASP A 10 -9.47 8.71 4.07
N ALA A 11 -9.88 8.17 5.20
CA ALA A 11 -10.43 6.83 5.28
C ALA A 11 -11.69 6.65 4.41
N GLU A 12 -12.55 7.66 4.35
CA GLU A 12 -13.73 7.64 3.47
C GLU A 12 -13.34 7.60 1.99
N HIS A 13 -12.28 8.30 1.60
CA HIS A 13 -11.76 8.25 0.24
C HIS A 13 -11.24 6.85 -0.10
N ILE A 14 -10.45 6.24 0.79
CA ILE A 14 -9.92 4.88 0.60
C ILE A 14 -11.06 3.89 0.35
N ILE A 15 -12.10 3.91 1.19
CA ILE A 15 -13.26 3.02 1.05
C ILE A 15 -13.97 3.26 -0.28
N SER A 16 -14.15 4.51 -0.69
CA SER A 16 -14.83 4.87 -1.94
C SER A 16 -14.11 4.38 -3.20
N TRP A 17 -12.83 4.06 -3.11
CA TRP A 17 -12.01 3.54 -4.21
C TRP A 17 -12.07 2.02 -4.35
N ILE A 18 -12.62 1.34 -3.37
CA ILE A 18 -12.78 -0.13 -3.34
C ILE A 18 -14.14 -0.47 -3.92
N SER A 19 -14.14 -1.14 -5.07
CA SER A 19 -15.38 -1.41 -5.83
C SER A 19 -16.14 -2.65 -5.35
N ASP A 20 -15.40 -3.66 -4.84
CA ASP A 20 -15.97 -4.93 -4.41
C ASP A 20 -15.07 -5.64 -3.38
N GLU A 21 -15.55 -6.77 -2.86
CA GLU A 21 -14.80 -7.55 -1.88
C GLU A 21 -13.52 -8.16 -2.45
N ARG A 22 -13.46 -8.49 -3.74
CA ARG A 22 -12.25 -9.00 -4.37
C ARG A 22 -11.15 -7.95 -4.36
N GLU A 23 -11.47 -6.73 -4.77
CA GLU A 23 -10.54 -5.60 -4.74
C GLU A 23 -10.10 -5.28 -3.30
N PHE A 24 -11.04 -5.33 -2.34
CA PHE A 24 -10.75 -5.18 -0.93
C PHE A 24 -9.70 -6.20 -0.45
N ARG A 25 -9.88 -7.48 -0.76
CA ARG A 25 -8.92 -8.53 -0.36
C ARG A 25 -7.57 -8.39 -1.07
N LEU A 26 -7.55 -7.95 -2.32
CA LEU A 26 -6.30 -7.64 -3.02
C LEU A 26 -5.55 -6.46 -2.41
N TRP A 27 -6.27 -5.49 -1.82
CA TRP A 27 -5.68 -4.34 -1.16
C TRP A 27 -5.16 -4.64 0.25
N CYS A 28 -5.96 -5.31 1.08
CA CYS A 28 -5.66 -5.46 2.50
C CYS A 28 -5.33 -6.90 2.94
N ALA A 29 -5.46 -7.89 2.06
CA ALA A 29 -5.35 -9.31 2.39
C ALA A 29 -6.33 -9.69 3.53
N ASP A 30 -5.80 -10.23 4.61
CA ASP A 30 -6.50 -10.66 5.83
C ASP A 30 -6.44 -9.65 6.98
N ARG A 31 -6.01 -8.40 6.71
CA ARG A 31 -5.80 -7.38 7.74
C ARG A 31 -7.09 -6.89 8.38
N TYR A 32 -8.20 -7.00 7.67
CA TYR A 32 -9.54 -6.73 8.18
C TYR A 32 -10.38 -7.99 8.03
N GLU A 33 -11.07 -8.37 9.11
CA GLU A 33 -11.80 -9.65 9.16
C GLU A 33 -12.99 -9.67 8.21
N ARG A 34 -13.70 -8.54 8.06
CA ARG A 34 -14.95 -8.45 7.33
C ARG A 34 -14.94 -7.40 6.23
N TYR A 35 -15.82 -7.59 5.26
CA TYR A 35 -16.16 -6.65 4.21
C TYR A 35 -17.69 -6.37 4.26
N PRO A 36 -18.16 -5.13 4.03
CA PRO A 36 -17.35 -3.93 3.84
C PRO A 36 -16.67 -3.47 5.14
N VAL A 37 -15.50 -2.83 5.01
CA VAL A 37 -14.83 -2.15 6.10
C VAL A 37 -15.42 -0.75 6.26
N ALA A 38 -15.56 -0.27 7.49
CA ALA A 38 -15.95 1.11 7.75
C ALA A 38 -14.73 2.03 7.88
N ALA A 39 -14.91 3.33 7.62
CA ALA A 39 -13.85 4.32 7.82
C ALA A 39 -13.28 4.28 9.23
N PHE A 40 -14.13 4.07 10.23
CA PHE A 40 -13.77 3.94 11.63
C PHE A 40 -12.76 2.79 11.85
N ASP A 41 -12.94 1.63 11.20
CA ASP A 41 -12.04 0.47 11.35
C ASP A 41 -10.61 0.80 10.87
N ILE A 42 -10.50 1.56 9.77
CA ILE A 42 -9.20 2.04 9.26
C ILE A 42 -8.57 3.04 10.22
N ILE A 43 -9.35 4.02 10.69
CA ILE A 43 -8.89 5.06 11.61
C ILE A 43 -8.38 4.45 12.91
N GLU A 44 -9.14 3.51 13.49
CA GLU A 44 -8.78 2.83 14.74
C GLU A 44 -7.50 2.03 14.59
N GLN A 45 -7.40 1.19 13.54
CA GLN A 45 -6.20 0.39 13.27
C GLN A 45 -4.95 1.28 13.07
N TYR A 46 -5.09 2.38 12.33
CA TYR A 46 -3.97 3.29 12.08
C TYR A 46 -3.58 4.04 13.35
N SER A 47 -4.55 4.48 14.15
CA SER A 47 -4.29 5.13 15.42
C SER A 47 -3.49 4.25 16.38
N GLU A 48 -3.81 2.96 16.47
CA GLU A 48 -3.04 2.00 17.26
C GLU A 48 -1.64 1.77 16.67
N SER A 49 -1.54 1.61 15.36
CA SER A 49 -0.27 1.35 14.67
C SER A 49 0.72 2.53 14.78
N LEU A 50 0.21 3.75 14.82
CA LEU A 50 1.01 4.97 14.95
C LEU A 50 1.69 5.10 16.32
N LYS A 51 1.12 4.53 17.39
CA LYS A 51 1.70 4.61 18.76
C LYS A 51 3.11 4.03 18.85
N GLY A 52 3.44 3.06 18.01
CA GLY A 52 4.75 2.42 17.99
C GLY A 52 5.83 3.22 17.23
N GLY A 53 5.50 4.29 16.53
CA GLY A 53 6.45 5.07 15.73
C GLY A 53 7.09 4.31 14.56
N ARG A 54 6.52 3.16 14.16
CA ARG A 54 7.04 2.26 13.13
C ARG A 54 6.10 2.07 11.94
N PHE A 55 5.09 2.92 11.85
CA PHE A 55 4.03 2.89 10.85
C PHE A 55 3.77 4.30 10.33
N PHE A 56 3.81 4.49 9.03
CA PHE A 56 3.76 5.80 8.35
C PHE A 56 2.72 5.73 7.23
N PRO A 57 1.47 6.12 7.48
CA PRO A 57 0.43 6.18 6.46
C PRO A 57 0.48 7.50 5.70
N PHE A 58 0.34 7.43 4.37
CA PHE A 58 0.40 8.58 3.48
C PHE A 58 -0.81 8.64 2.55
N THR A 59 -1.24 9.86 2.27
CA THR A 59 -2.20 10.15 1.22
C THR A 59 -1.50 10.88 0.07
N ALA A 60 -1.64 10.34 -1.13
CA ALA A 60 -1.24 11.00 -2.36
C ALA A 60 -2.34 11.95 -2.82
N VAL A 61 -1.95 13.18 -3.17
CA VAL A 61 -2.86 14.24 -3.60
C VAL A 61 -2.46 14.78 -4.97
N ASP A 62 -3.46 15.22 -5.74
CA ASP A 62 -3.25 15.93 -7.01
C ASP A 62 -2.83 17.39 -6.80
N ASP A 63 -2.76 18.16 -7.88
CA ASP A 63 -2.37 19.58 -7.83
C ASP A 63 -3.43 20.47 -7.15
N ASN A 64 -4.69 20.00 -7.08
CA ASN A 64 -5.79 20.63 -6.34
C ASN A 64 -5.85 20.22 -4.88
N ARG A 65 -4.89 19.40 -4.40
CA ARG A 65 -4.84 18.78 -3.08
C ARG A 65 -5.95 17.76 -2.81
N SER A 66 -6.61 17.26 -3.83
CA SER A 66 -7.62 16.21 -3.71
C SER A 66 -6.94 14.85 -3.50
N PRO A 67 -7.40 14.02 -2.56
CA PRO A 67 -6.90 12.66 -2.37
C PRO A 67 -7.12 11.79 -3.61
N ILE A 68 -6.06 11.21 -4.16
CA ILE A 68 -6.09 10.34 -5.34
C ILE A 68 -5.39 9.00 -5.13
N GLY A 69 -4.74 8.81 -3.98
CA GLY A 69 -4.10 7.54 -3.66
C GLY A 69 -3.70 7.45 -2.20
N HIS A 70 -3.38 6.25 -1.77
CA HIS A 70 -2.94 5.96 -0.42
C HIS A 70 -1.92 4.82 -0.41
N PHE A 71 -1.01 4.85 0.55
CA PHE A 71 -0.10 3.76 0.88
C PHE A 71 0.41 3.91 2.32
N ILE A 72 1.00 2.85 2.85
CA ILE A 72 1.74 2.89 4.10
C ILE A 72 3.19 2.47 3.90
N LEU A 73 4.08 3.00 4.74
CA LEU A 73 5.39 2.45 5.01
C LEU A 73 5.42 1.93 6.45
N ARG A 74 6.06 0.79 6.69
CA ARG A 74 6.24 0.27 8.03
C ARG A 74 7.54 -0.51 8.16
N TYR A 75 8.11 -0.53 9.34
CA TYR A 75 9.21 -1.44 9.65
C TYR A 75 8.64 -2.84 9.90
N PRO A 76 9.01 -3.85 9.08
CA PRO A 76 8.50 -5.23 9.26
C PRO A 76 9.18 -5.97 10.40
N THR A 77 10.41 -5.58 10.76
CA THR A 77 11.27 -6.17 11.80
C THR A 77 12.01 -5.05 12.54
N ASP A 78 12.88 -5.39 13.48
CA ASP A 78 13.71 -4.43 14.19
C ASP A 78 14.87 -3.85 13.35
N ASP A 79 15.09 -4.38 12.15
CA ASP A 79 16.03 -3.81 11.19
C ASP A 79 15.43 -2.53 10.54
N ASN A 80 15.89 -1.39 11.02
CA ASN A 80 15.45 -0.07 10.53
C ASN A 80 15.97 0.26 9.12
N SER A 81 16.84 -0.55 8.54
CA SER A 81 17.27 -0.37 7.15
C SER A 81 16.28 -0.90 6.13
N VAL A 82 15.27 -1.67 6.57
CA VAL A 82 14.25 -2.30 5.72
C VAL A 82 12.87 -1.75 6.05
N LEU A 83 12.19 -1.23 5.04
CA LEU A 83 10.77 -0.85 5.12
C LEU A 83 9.91 -1.78 4.27
N ARG A 84 8.63 -1.87 4.62
CA ARG A 84 7.62 -2.56 3.83
C ARG A 84 6.56 -1.56 3.38
N LEU A 85 6.35 -1.52 2.07
CA LEU A 85 5.25 -0.81 1.43
C LEU A 85 3.99 -1.68 1.49
N GLY A 86 2.86 -1.10 1.84
CA GLY A 86 1.59 -1.80 1.92
C GLY A 86 0.38 -0.90 1.71
N PHE A 87 -0.81 -1.48 1.69
CA PHE A 87 -2.09 -0.79 1.53
C PHE A 87 -2.11 0.20 0.34
N VAL A 88 -1.45 -0.16 -0.76
CA VAL A 88 -1.34 0.69 -1.95
C VAL A 88 -2.64 0.69 -2.71
N ILE A 89 -3.26 1.85 -2.87
CA ILE A 89 -4.48 2.01 -3.66
C ILE A 89 -4.50 3.38 -4.33
N LEU A 90 -5.11 3.46 -5.51
CA LEU A 90 -5.43 4.70 -6.21
C LEU A 90 -6.93 4.85 -6.36
N SER A 91 -7.40 6.09 -6.42
CA SER A 91 -8.76 6.40 -6.84
C SER A 91 -9.03 5.82 -8.23
N ASN A 92 -10.28 5.41 -8.48
CA ASN A 92 -10.64 4.79 -9.76
C ASN A 92 -10.33 5.72 -10.96
N SER A 93 -10.51 7.03 -10.77
CA SER A 93 -10.22 8.03 -11.81
C SER A 93 -8.70 8.27 -12.04
N ALA A 94 -7.85 7.92 -11.08
CA ALA A 94 -6.40 8.08 -11.21
C ALA A 94 -5.69 6.86 -11.81
N ARG A 95 -6.38 5.71 -11.92
CA ARG A 95 -5.82 4.49 -12.49
C ARG A 95 -5.57 4.62 -13.99
N GLY A 96 -4.55 3.93 -14.49
CA GLY A 96 -4.22 3.91 -15.91
C GLY A 96 -3.45 5.14 -16.44
N HIS A 97 -3.20 6.17 -15.60
CA HIS A 97 -2.56 7.41 -15.99
C HIS A 97 -1.10 7.55 -15.52
N GLY A 98 -0.48 6.47 -15.06
CA GLY A 98 0.90 6.48 -14.57
C GLY A 98 1.06 6.91 -13.10
N PHE A 99 0.01 7.38 -12.45
CA PHE A 99 0.05 7.86 -11.06
C PHE A 99 0.47 6.78 -10.05
N GLY A 100 0.20 5.50 -10.33
CA GLY A 100 0.69 4.42 -9.48
C GLY A 100 2.20 4.39 -9.39
N ARG A 101 2.88 4.47 -10.53
CA ARG A 101 4.35 4.52 -10.59
C ARG A 101 4.88 5.79 -9.91
N GLU A 102 4.28 6.95 -10.17
CA GLU A 102 4.68 8.21 -9.54
C GLU A 102 4.56 8.14 -8.01
N MET A 103 3.47 7.58 -7.50
CA MET A 103 3.26 7.38 -6.06
C MET A 103 4.31 6.44 -5.44
N ILE A 104 4.69 5.36 -6.13
CA ILE A 104 5.74 4.45 -5.69
C ILE A 104 7.11 5.14 -5.68
N GLU A 105 7.44 5.98 -6.66
CA GLU A 105 8.68 6.76 -6.66
C GLU A 105 8.74 7.71 -5.46
N LEU A 106 7.64 8.39 -5.13
CA LEU A 106 7.55 9.24 -3.92
C LEU A 106 7.71 8.43 -2.63
N ALA A 107 7.14 7.22 -2.56
CA ALA A 107 7.32 6.33 -1.43
C ALA A 107 8.79 5.89 -1.25
N LYS A 108 9.50 5.56 -2.36
CA LYS A 108 10.93 5.23 -2.38
C LYS A 108 11.78 6.41 -1.92
N GLU A 109 11.47 7.59 -2.43
CA GLU A 109 12.18 8.81 -2.06
C GLU A 109 12.05 9.12 -0.56
N TYR A 110 10.83 9.04 -0.02
CA TYR A 110 10.58 9.24 1.40
C TYR A 110 11.29 8.17 2.26
N ALA A 111 11.17 6.91 1.87
CA ALA A 111 11.83 5.80 2.56
C ALA A 111 13.36 5.99 2.65
N SER A 112 13.99 6.38 1.54
CA SER A 112 15.44 6.59 1.47
C SER A 112 15.88 7.88 2.16
N LYS A 113 15.28 9.02 1.80
CA LYS A 113 15.78 10.35 2.23
C LYS A 113 15.34 10.76 3.63
N VAL A 114 14.15 10.32 4.07
CA VAL A 114 13.58 10.72 5.37
C VAL A 114 13.76 9.63 6.42
N LEU A 115 13.47 8.38 6.07
CA LEU A 115 13.55 7.25 6.99
C LEU A 115 14.91 6.51 6.92
N ASN A 116 15.82 6.94 6.03
CA ASN A 116 17.16 6.36 5.85
C ASN A 116 17.15 4.85 5.59
N ALA A 117 16.08 4.33 4.98
CA ALA A 117 16.00 2.94 4.60
C ALA A 117 16.90 2.66 3.40
N ARG A 118 17.46 1.44 3.36
CA ARG A 118 18.29 0.94 2.25
C ARG A 118 17.53 -0.01 1.34
N LYS A 119 16.41 -0.53 1.84
CA LYS A 119 15.59 -1.51 1.11
C LYS A 119 14.11 -1.28 1.37
N LEU A 120 13.32 -1.41 0.31
CA LEU A 120 11.87 -1.41 0.39
C LEU A 120 11.36 -2.77 -0.11
N THR A 121 10.46 -3.38 0.65
CA THR A 121 9.82 -4.66 0.31
C THR A 121 8.32 -4.48 0.16
N LEU A 122 7.68 -5.40 -0.54
CA LEU A 122 6.22 -5.49 -0.61
C LEU A 122 5.78 -6.91 -0.93
N GLY A 123 4.50 -7.21 -0.68
CA GLY A 123 3.85 -8.41 -1.18
C GLY A 123 2.72 -8.04 -2.14
N VAL A 124 2.59 -8.79 -3.22
CA VAL A 124 1.51 -8.62 -4.20
C VAL A 124 0.94 -9.97 -4.60
N PHE A 125 -0.38 -10.09 -4.66
CA PHE A 125 -1.01 -11.31 -5.14
C PHE A 125 -0.76 -11.50 -6.64
N GLU A 126 -0.48 -12.76 -7.06
CA GLU A 126 -0.13 -13.10 -8.44
C GLU A 126 -1.21 -12.71 -9.47
N ASN A 127 -2.48 -12.68 -9.05
CA ASN A 127 -3.61 -12.27 -9.87
C ASN A 127 -3.86 -10.76 -9.88
N ASN A 128 -3.15 -9.96 -9.07
CA ASN A 128 -3.17 -8.50 -9.15
C ASN A 128 -2.17 -8.01 -10.20
N THR A 129 -2.44 -8.34 -11.46
CA THR A 129 -1.53 -8.09 -12.60
C THR A 129 -1.24 -6.61 -12.81
N SER A 130 -2.19 -5.73 -12.48
CA SER A 130 -2.02 -4.28 -12.58
C SER A 130 -0.98 -3.77 -11.58
N ALA A 131 -1.09 -4.15 -10.31
CA ALA A 131 -0.13 -3.79 -9.28
C ALA A 131 1.24 -4.40 -9.56
N LEU A 132 1.29 -5.69 -9.97
CA LEU A 132 2.55 -6.36 -10.31
C LEU A 132 3.31 -5.62 -11.42
N LYS A 133 2.63 -5.24 -12.51
CA LYS A 133 3.23 -4.44 -13.59
C LYS A 133 3.73 -3.09 -13.10
N CYS A 134 2.97 -2.44 -12.21
CA CYS A 134 3.35 -1.16 -11.61
C CYS A 134 4.65 -1.30 -10.81
N TYR A 135 4.76 -2.29 -9.93
CA TYR A 135 5.96 -2.51 -9.11
C TYR A 135 7.18 -2.89 -9.94
N LEU A 136 7.01 -3.78 -10.94
CA LEU A 136 8.10 -4.10 -11.88
C LEU A 136 8.60 -2.85 -12.62
N SER A 137 7.68 -1.98 -13.08
CA SER A 137 8.03 -0.72 -13.77
C SER A 137 8.72 0.29 -12.87
N ALA A 138 8.49 0.22 -11.54
CA ALA A 138 9.15 1.03 -10.53
C ALA A 138 10.48 0.43 -10.04
N GLY A 139 10.93 -0.69 -10.64
CA GLY A 139 12.21 -1.32 -10.38
C GLY A 139 12.23 -2.38 -9.29
N PHE A 140 11.08 -2.76 -8.72
CA PHE A 140 11.02 -3.90 -7.80
C PHE A 140 11.28 -5.20 -8.54
N VAL A 141 11.97 -6.13 -7.87
CA VAL A 141 12.25 -7.47 -8.40
C VAL A 141 11.60 -8.54 -7.51
N PRO A 142 11.04 -9.61 -8.07
CA PRO A 142 10.55 -10.74 -7.27
C PRO A 142 11.71 -11.43 -6.56
N VAL A 143 11.52 -11.77 -5.26
CA VAL A 143 12.53 -12.46 -4.45
C VAL A 143 12.03 -13.75 -3.84
N GLY A 144 10.77 -14.08 -4.01
CA GLY A 144 10.16 -15.30 -3.49
C GLY A 144 8.65 -15.25 -3.43
N GLN A 145 8.07 -16.18 -2.69
CA GLN A 145 6.65 -16.23 -2.38
C GLN A 145 6.47 -16.35 -0.87
N SER A 146 5.58 -15.55 -0.29
CA SER A 146 5.19 -15.64 1.10
C SER A 146 3.80 -16.27 1.20
N GLY A 147 3.77 -17.60 1.28
CA GLY A 147 2.52 -18.30 1.53
C GLY A 147 1.44 -18.09 0.47
N SER A 148 0.26 -18.55 0.80
CA SER A 148 -0.96 -18.32 0.02
C SER A 148 -2.11 -18.01 0.97
N VAL A 149 -3.05 -17.20 0.53
CA VAL A 149 -4.25 -16.86 1.28
C VAL A 149 -5.46 -17.37 0.50
N ALA A 150 -6.35 -18.09 1.20
CA ALA A 150 -7.56 -18.62 0.59
C ALA A 150 -8.67 -17.54 0.63
N PHE A 151 -9.06 -17.05 -0.54
CA PHE A 151 -10.22 -16.17 -0.71
C PHE A 151 -11.10 -16.70 -1.85
N PHE A 152 -12.41 -16.67 -1.66
CA PHE A 152 -13.40 -17.05 -2.68
C PHE A 152 -13.20 -18.44 -3.28
N GLY A 153 -12.69 -19.40 -2.49
CA GLY A 153 -12.38 -20.76 -2.97
C GLY A 153 -11.11 -20.83 -3.83
N GLU A 154 -10.39 -19.75 -4.01
CA GLU A 154 -9.11 -19.68 -4.70
C GLU A 154 -7.97 -19.56 -3.68
N ASN A 155 -6.84 -20.18 -4.01
CA ASN A 155 -5.61 -20.07 -3.21
C ASN A 155 -4.68 -19.06 -3.88
N LEU A 156 -4.72 -17.80 -3.42
CA LEU A 156 -3.96 -16.71 -4.01
C LEU A 156 -2.54 -16.71 -3.46
N LYS A 157 -1.56 -16.90 -4.33
CA LYS A 157 -0.15 -16.80 -3.96
C LYS A 157 0.28 -15.36 -3.87
N CYS A 158 1.05 -15.03 -2.83
CA CYS A 158 1.65 -13.73 -2.66
C CYS A 158 3.11 -13.75 -3.15
N ILE A 159 3.43 -12.90 -4.10
CA ILE A 159 4.79 -12.69 -4.61
C ILE A 159 5.45 -11.65 -3.73
N GLU A 160 6.57 -12.01 -3.10
CA GLU A 160 7.42 -11.05 -2.39
C GLU A 160 8.33 -10.34 -3.38
N MET A 161 8.40 -9.03 -3.25
CA MET A 161 9.23 -8.18 -4.12
C MET A 161 10.06 -7.23 -3.27
N GLU A 162 11.23 -6.86 -3.76
CA GLU A 162 12.10 -5.88 -3.11
C GLU A 162 12.80 -4.95 -4.11
N ILE A 163 13.25 -3.82 -3.60
CA ILE A 163 14.15 -2.89 -4.29
C ILE A 163 15.17 -2.34 -3.30
N ILE A 164 16.42 -2.20 -3.74
CA ILE A 164 17.46 -1.47 -3.03
C ILE A 164 17.31 0.02 -3.37
N LEU A 165 17.33 0.89 -2.35
CA LEU A 165 17.10 2.32 -2.44
C LEU A 165 18.40 3.12 -2.55
#